data_c90bed33c1854113fdef29988a77d71b
#
_entry.id   c90bed33c1854113fdef29988a77d71b
#
_cell.length_a   1.000
_cell.length_b   1.000
_cell.length_c   1.000
_cell.angle_alpha   90.00
_cell.angle_beta   90.00
_cell.angle_gamma   90.00
#
_symmetry.space_group_name_H-M   'P 1'
#
loop_
_entity.id
_entity.type
_entity.pdbx_description
1 polymer ?
#
loop_
_entity_poly.entity_id
_entity_poly.type
_entity_poly.pdbx_seq_one_letter_code
_entity_poly.pdbx_strand_id
1 'polypeptide(L)'
;MSYDIITFGSATQDVHIKSKAFKILEEGKDVSTTFESGKGICLPFGSKIEVEDIAFTSGGGGTNTAAGFAKQGFRTAFCGAIGADVSGLEIIMELKHLRVDTRFIVKKKAKHTNYSIVMSNNSGERTILAYRGASDMLDKKDIKWKRIKKVKWFYSAPLTGSLLESFGEIVSFAKANNIKVAVNPSKQQLSLPVEEIKNIFSKIDVLFLNQEEASFLTKTGAPGSPGARPGTQIENLSALVPNGVAVITRGADGVVVCDGKYIYSAKPDPERKVVDTTGAGDSFASGFLSDFIRSNGDIEKAIQLGLANSAANLSQVGAKNGLLDKNSEFKRVQVTKIET
;
A
#
# COMPACT_ATOMS: atom_id res chain seq x y z
N MET A 1 -6.71 3.29 -26.68
CA MET A 1 -6.66 2.04 -25.86
C MET A 1 -7.28 2.37 -24.51
N SER A 2 -8.16 1.52 -23.99
CA SER A 2 -8.76 1.67 -22.67
C SER A 2 -7.93 0.88 -21.67
N TYR A 3 -7.63 1.45 -20.49
CA TYR A 3 -7.00 0.75 -19.38
C TYR A 3 -8.06 0.04 -18.53
N ASP A 4 -7.65 -1.04 -17.88
CA ASP A 4 -8.49 -1.67 -16.88
C ASP A 4 -8.33 -0.95 -15.53
N ILE A 5 -7.08 -0.60 -15.17
CA ILE A 5 -6.77 0.07 -13.89
C ILE A 5 -5.73 1.18 -14.11
N ILE A 6 -5.93 2.32 -13.45
CA ILE A 6 -4.89 3.33 -13.25
C ILE A 6 -4.63 3.47 -11.76
N THR A 7 -3.34 3.39 -11.37
CA THR A 7 -2.92 3.63 -10.00
C THR A 7 -2.41 5.06 -9.83
N PHE A 8 -2.76 5.68 -8.69
CA PHE A 8 -2.26 6.98 -8.24
C PHE A 8 -1.43 6.77 -6.98
N GLY A 9 -0.31 7.48 -6.83
CA GLY A 9 0.51 7.39 -5.64
C GLY A 9 1.97 7.71 -5.88
N SER A 10 2.82 7.28 -4.95
CA SER A 10 4.26 7.52 -5.00
C SER A 10 5.02 6.50 -5.85
N ALA A 11 6.20 6.93 -6.27
CA ALA A 11 7.27 6.14 -6.85
C ALA A 11 8.57 6.43 -6.09
N THR A 12 9.23 5.42 -5.58
CA THR A 12 10.38 5.56 -4.65
C THR A 12 11.52 4.64 -5.08
N GLN A 13 12.76 5.11 -4.98
CA GLN A 13 13.93 4.26 -5.01
C GLN A 13 14.24 3.83 -3.58
N ASP A 14 14.33 2.53 -3.33
CA ASP A 14 14.65 1.99 -2.03
C ASP A 14 16.05 1.36 -2.04
N VAL A 15 16.86 1.69 -1.04
CA VAL A 15 18.17 1.08 -0.79
C VAL A 15 18.09 0.34 0.53
N HIS A 16 18.24 -0.96 0.46
CA HIS A 16 18.31 -1.83 1.63
C HIS A 16 19.76 -2.01 2.01
N ILE A 17 20.11 -1.64 3.22
CA ILE A 17 21.45 -1.84 3.78
C ILE A 17 21.36 -2.70 5.04
N LYS A 18 22.27 -3.68 5.13
CA LYS A 18 22.37 -4.56 6.28
C LYS A 18 23.75 -4.47 6.90
N SER A 19 23.80 -4.28 8.23
CA SER A 19 25.06 -4.26 8.96
C SER A 19 24.91 -4.74 10.40
N LYS A 20 25.86 -5.56 10.85
CA LYS A 20 26.02 -5.94 12.27
C LYS A 20 26.49 -4.77 13.13
N ALA A 21 27.08 -3.75 12.51
CA ALA A 21 27.53 -2.56 13.22
C ALA A 21 26.41 -1.63 13.66
N PHE A 22 25.17 -1.84 13.19
CA PHE A 22 24.01 -1.09 13.65
C PHE A 22 23.63 -1.53 15.07
N LYS A 23 24.02 -0.70 16.05
CA LYS A 23 23.72 -0.95 17.45
C LYS A 23 22.28 -0.59 17.76
N ILE A 24 21.56 -1.51 18.38
CA ILE A 24 20.23 -1.27 18.89
C ILE A 24 20.35 -0.78 20.34
N LEU A 25 19.69 0.32 20.66
CA LEU A 25 19.52 0.83 22.01
C LEU A 25 18.09 0.57 22.46
N GLU A 26 17.92 0.07 23.70
CA GLU A 26 16.63 -0.18 24.31
C GLU A 26 16.32 0.91 25.35
N GLU A 27 15.09 1.43 25.32
CA GLU A 27 14.62 2.38 26.29
C GLU A 27 14.64 1.78 27.71
N GLY A 28 15.05 2.60 28.69
CA GLY A 28 15.14 2.18 30.08
C GLY A 28 16.32 1.27 30.43
N LYS A 29 17.03 0.73 29.42
CA LYS A 29 18.21 -0.11 29.61
C LYS A 29 19.50 0.61 29.21
N ASP A 30 19.52 1.14 28.00
CA ASP A 30 20.69 1.77 27.39
C ASP A 30 20.59 3.30 27.37
N VAL A 31 19.38 3.83 27.32
CA VAL A 31 19.08 5.27 27.24
C VAL A 31 17.84 5.63 28.03
N SER A 32 17.82 6.87 28.53
CA SER A 32 16.64 7.47 29.19
C SER A 32 15.70 8.19 28.20
N THR A 33 16.03 8.18 26.91
CA THR A 33 15.24 8.83 25.86
C THR A 33 14.11 7.90 25.40
N THR A 34 12.93 8.46 25.21
CA THR A 34 11.76 7.72 24.72
C THR A 34 11.84 7.48 23.22
N PHE A 35 11.77 6.22 22.81
CA PHE A 35 11.57 5.83 21.42
C PHE A 35 10.13 5.37 21.21
N GLU A 36 9.52 5.73 20.09
CA GLU A 36 8.14 5.35 19.75
C GLU A 36 7.93 3.82 19.76
N SER A 37 8.97 3.05 19.40
CA SER A 37 8.99 1.58 19.42
C SER A 37 9.70 0.97 20.64
N GLY A 38 10.15 1.77 21.61
CA GLY A 38 10.99 1.35 22.73
C GLY A 38 12.44 1.02 22.35
N LYS A 39 12.82 1.13 21.06
CA LYS A 39 14.16 0.81 20.54
C LYS A 39 14.60 1.80 19.48
N GLY A 40 15.92 2.03 19.38
CA GLY A 40 16.50 2.92 18.39
C GLY A 40 17.80 2.35 17.79
N ILE A 41 18.15 2.82 16.59
CA ILE A 41 19.46 2.54 15.98
C ILE A 41 20.43 3.65 16.39
N CYS A 42 21.61 3.27 16.87
CA CYS A 42 22.70 4.19 17.20
C CYS A 42 23.84 4.03 16.20
N LEU A 43 24.30 5.19 15.69
CA LEU A 43 25.44 5.30 14.78
C LEU A 43 26.45 6.28 15.39
N PRO A 44 27.74 5.93 15.54
CA PRO A 44 28.75 6.83 16.09
C PRO A 44 29.10 7.92 15.08
N PHE A 45 29.21 9.16 15.55
CA PHE A 45 29.66 10.28 14.73
C PHE A 45 31.09 10.09 14.22
N GLY A 46 31.35 10.57 13.01
CA GLY A 46 32.69 10.57 12.40
C GLY A 46 33.22 9.20 12.00
N SER A 47 32.45 8.13 12.20
CA SER A 47 32.86 6.78 11.82
C SER A 47 32.46 6.45 10.37
N LYS A 48 33.30 5.62 9.72
CA LYS A 48 32.94 4.91 8.49
C LYS A 48 32.40 3.54 8.88
N ILE A 49 31.13 3.28 8.60
CA ILE A 49 30.48 2.02 8.92
C ILE A 49 30.43 1.17 7.66
N GLU A 50 31.01 -0.01 7.71
CA GLU A 50 30.91 -0.99 6.64
C GLU A 50 29.55 -1.69 6.70
N VAL A 51 28.95 -1.88 5.52
CA VAL A 51 27.70 -2.63 5.35
C VAL A 51 28.04 -4.00 4.75
N GLU A 52 27.32 -5.03 5.17
CA GLU A 52 27.54 -6.40 4.74
C GLU A 52 26.82 -6.71 3.44
N ASP A 53 25.69 -6.06 3.23
CA ASP A 53 24.85 -6.25 2.05
C ASP A 53 24.17 -4.96 1.65
N ILE A 54 24.01 -4.79 0.34
CA ILE A 54 23.29 -3.67 -0.26
C ILE A 54 22.40 -4.17 -1.40
N ALA A 55 21.10 -3.82 -1.36
CA ALA A 55 20.17 -4.12 -2.44
C ALA A 55 19.44 -2.84 -2.88
N PHE A 56 19.30 -2.67 -4.19
CA PHE A 56 18.52 -1.58 -4.78
C PHE A 56 17.23 -2.14 -5.30
N THR A 57 16.11 -1.58 -4.84
CA THR A 57 14.78 -1.94 -5.30
C THR A 57 13.98 -0.68 -5.56
N SER A 58 12.87 -0.79 -6.24
CA SER A 58 11.95 0.33 -6.34
C SER A 58 10.69 0.05 -5.55
N GLY A 59 10.13 1.10 -4.95
CA GLY A 59 8.95 1.09 -4.11
C GLY A 59 7.97 2.21 -4.46
N GLY A 60 7.14 2.50 -3.49
CA GLY A 60 6.05 3.46 -3.59
C GLY A 60 4.72 2.80 -3.93
N GLY A 61 3.69 3.06 -3.11
CA GLY A 61 2.41 2.36 -3.20
C GLY A 61 1.76 2.41 -4.58
N GLY A 62 1.93 3.53 -5.32
CA GLY A 62 1.40 3.66 -6.68
C GLY A 62 2.07 2.73 -7.68
N THR A 63 3.39 2.58 -7.63
CA THR A 63 4.15 1.69 -8.53
C THR A 63 4.05 0.23 -8.11
N ASN A 64 4.03 -0.06 -6.80
CA ASN A 64 3.89 -1.41 -6.26
C ASN A 64 2.57 -2.05 -6.70
N THR A 65 1.47 -1.34 -6.49
CA THR A 65 0.14 -1.82 -6.89
C THR A 65 -0.03 -1.88 -8.41
N ALA A 66 0.57 -0.94 -9.16
CA ALA A 66 0.60 -1.02 -10.63
C ALA A 66 1.29 -2.29 -11.11
N ALA A 67 2.44 -2.64 -10.50
CA ALA A 67 3.15 -3.88 -10.80
C ALA A 67 2.29 -5.12 -10.49
N GLY A 68 1.63 -5.16 -9.32
CA GLY A 68 0.75 -6.24 -8.93
C GLY A 68 -0.40 -6.44 -9.92
N PHE A 69 -1.10 -5.38 -10.31
CA PHE A 69 -2.17 -5.47 -11.31
C PHE A 69 -1.68 -5.91 -12.69
N ALA A 70 -0.51 -5.41 -13.12
CA ALA A 70 0.07 -5.81 -14.41
C ALA A 70 0.45 -7.30 -14.42
N LYS A 71 1.05 -7.81 -13.34
CA LYS A 71 1.34 -9.24 -13.12
C LYS A 71 0.07 -10.08 -13.18
N GLN A 72 -1.04 -9.58 -12.64
CA GLN A 72 -2.35 -10.21 -12.71
C GLN A 72 -3.03 -10.08 -14.09
N GLY A 73 -2.34 -9.51 -15.09
CA GLY A 73 -2.79 -9.45 -16.48
C GLY A 73 -3.71 -8.30 -16.84
N PHE A 74 -3.88 -7.30 -15.96
CA PHE A 74 -4.65 -6.10 -16.25
C PHE A 74 -3.84 -5.11 -17.09
N ARG A 75 -4.50 -4.41 -18.01
CA ARG A 75 -3.91 -3.26 -18.71
C ARG A 75 -3.81 -2.09 -17.73
N THR A 76 -2.64 -1.94 -17.15
CA THR A 76 -2.39 -1.03 -16.03
C THR A 76 -1.57 0.17 -16.49
N ALA A 77 -1.89 1.35 -15.95
CA ALA A 77 -1.05 2.53 -16.05
C ALA A 77 -0.79 3.12 -14.66
N PHE A 78 0.37 3.76 -14.49
CA PHE A 78 0.73 4.48 -13.28
C PHE A 78 0.69 5.99 -13.53
N CYS A 79 -0.04 6.72 -12.68
CA CYS A 79 -0.10 8.18 -12.62
C CYS A 79 0.57 8.66 -11.34
N GLY A 80 1.74 9.24 -11.48
CA GLY A 80 2.57 9.72 -10.38
C GLY A 80 3.68 10.64 -10.87
N ALA A 81 4.51 11.14 -9.97
CA ALA A 81 5.66 11.97 -10.33
C ALA A 81 6.97 11.35 -9.86
N ILE A 82 8.00 11.57 -10.65
CA ILE A 82 9.40 11.23 -10.40
C ILE A 82 10.29 12.44 -10.63
N GLY A 83 11.51 12.42 -10.12
CA GLY A 83 12.56 13.38 -10.48
C GLY A 83 13.05 13.19 -11.92
N ALA A 84 13.74 14.20 -12.42
CA ALA A 84 14.46 14.12 -13.70
C ALA A 84 15.88 13.57 -13.46
N ASP A 85 16.00 12.43 -12.80
CA ASP A 85 17.23 11.79 -12.33
C ASP A 85 17.31 10.31 -12.73
N VAL A 86 18.42 9.66 -12.38
CA VAL A 86 18.70 8.25 -12.71
C VAL A 86 17.67 7.33 -12.07
N SER A 87 17.37 7.51 -10.77
CA SER A 87 16.39 6.69 -10.05
C SER A 87 14.99 6.75 -10.69
N GLY A 88 14.58 7.94 -11.14
CA GLY A 88 13.32 8.08 -11.86
C GLY A 88 13.32 7.35 -13.21
N LEU A 89 14.45 7.33 -13.92
CA LEU A 89 14.58 6.56 -15.17
C LEU A 89 14.55 5.07 -14.93
N GLU A 90 15.24 4.57 -13.90
CA GLU A 90 15.23 3.15 -13.51
C GLU A 90 13.82 2.67 -13.17
N ILE A 91 13.06 3.45 -12.40
CA ILE A 91 11.66 3.14 -12.10
C ILE A 91 10.81 3.06 -13.39
N ILE A 92 11.00 3.99 -14.34
CA ILE A 92 10.29 3.92 -15.63
C ILE A 92 10.66 2.64 -16.41
N MET A 93 11.94 2.27 -16.42
CA MET A 93 12.40 1.07 -17.13
C MET A 93 11.82 -0.20 -16.50
N GLU A 94 11.83 -0.31 -15.16
CA GLU A 94 11.23 -1.42 -14.45
C GLU A 94 9.71 -1.53 -14.72
N LEU A 95 8.97 -0.43 -14.61
CA LEU A 95 7.53 -0.42 -14.87
C LEU A 95 7.21 -0.85 -16.31
N LYS A 96 8.01 -0.42 -17.30
CA LYS A 96 7.86 -0.88 -18.70
C LYS A 96 8.13 -2.37 -18.84
N HIS A 97 9.17 -2.89 -18.17
CA HIS A 97 9.45 -4.33 -18.14
C HIS A 97 8.28 -5.12 -17.56
N LEU A 98 7.64 -4.60 -16.53
CA LEU A 98 6.43 -5.15 -15.91
C LEU A 98 5.14 -4.86 -16.71
N ARG A 99 5.25 -4.29 -17.94
CA ARG A 99 4.13 -3.95 -18.83
C ARG A 99 3.14 -2.92 -18.25
N VAL A 100 3.60 -2.08 -17.31
CA VAL A 100 2.84 -0.92 -16.82
C VAL A 100 3.06 0.26 -17.77
N ASP A 101 1.99 0.90 -18.19
CA ASP A 101 2.06 2.10 -19.03
C ASP A 101 2.54 3.30 -18.21
N THR A 102 3.62 3.93 -18.68
CA THR A 102 4.33 5.03 -17.99
C THR A 102 4.01 6.41 -18.57
N ARG A 103 3.07 6.54 -19.51
CA ARG A 103 2.72 7.82 -20.19
C ARG A 103 2.07 8.85 -19.29
N PHE A 104 1.64 8.46 -18.09
CA PHE A 104 1.05 9.34 -17.09
C PHE A 104 2.04 9.71 -15.98
N ILE A 105 3.28 9.26 -16.09
CA ILE A 105 4.35 9.70 -15.19
C ILE A 105 4.77 11.12 -15.57
N VAL A 106 4.87 11.98 -14.55
CA VAL A 106 5.31 13.37 -14.69
C VAL A 106 6.73 13.49 -14.14
N LYS A 107 7.62 14.10 -14.93
CA LYS A 107 8.99 14.39 -14.49
C LYS A 107 9.07 15.78 -13.89
N LYS A 108 9.49 15.89 -12.65
CA LYS A 108 9.71 17.15 -11.93
C LYS A 108 11.22 17.44 -11.84
N LYS A 109 11.63 18.64 -12.26
CA LYS A 109 13.06 19.06 -12.20
C LYS A 109 13.45 19.62 -10.84
N ALA A 110 12.50 20.10 -10.06
CA ALA A 110 12.74 20.83 -8.82
C ALA A 110 13.09 19.92 -7.63
N LYS A 111 12.76 18.62 -7.70
CA LYS A 111 13.07 17.63 -6.67
C LYS A 111 13.53 16.31 -7.31
N HIS A 112 14.39 15.60 -6.59
CA HIS A 112 14.74 14.24 -6.94
C HIS A 112 13.57 13.28 -6.77
N THR A 113 13.67 12.11 -7.37
CA THR A 113 12.76 10.97 -7.10
C THR A 113 12.75 10.67 -5.60
N ASN A 114 11.63 10.20 -5.06
CA ASN A 114 11.58 9.76 -3.67
C ASN A 114 12.63 8.69 -3.42
N TYR A 115 13.21 8.70 -2.23
CA TYR A 115 14.28 7.81 -1.85
C TYR A 115 14.09 7.29 -0.44
N SER A 116 14.28 5.99 -0.22
CA SER A 116 14.29 5.39 1.11
C SER A 116 15.59 4.65 1.35
N ILE A 117 16.14 4.79 2.54
CA ILE A 117 17.25 3.95 3.02
C ILE A 117 16.66 3.08 4.11
N VAL A 118 16.55 1.79 3.85
CA VAL A 118 16.08 0.77 4.78
C VAL A 118 17.29 0.17 5.48
N MET A 119 17.50 0.57 6.72
CA MET A 119 18.59 0.06 7.55
C MET A 119 18.07 -1.11 8.38
N SER A 120 18.70 -2.27 8.25
CA SER A 120 18.36 -3.47 9.00
C SER A 120 19.58 -4.12 9.65
N ASN A 121 19.36 -4.83 10.74
CA ASN A 121 20.35 -5.66 11.38
C ASN A 121 19.99 -7.15 11.27
N ASN A 122 20.76 -8.01 11.93
CA ASN A 122 20.52 -9.46 11.92
C ASN A 122 19.30 -9.90 12.74
N SER A 123 18.74 -9.05 13.61
CA SER A 123 17.51 -9.37 14.36
C SER A 123 16.24 -9.19 13.54
N GLY A 124 16.36 -8.63 12.32
CA GLY A 124 15.21 -8.33 11.45
C GLY A 124 14.52 -6.99 11.77
N GLU A 125 14.98 -6.26 12.79
CA GLU A 125 14.52 -4.91 13.07
C GLU A 125 15.03 -3.93 12.02
N ARG A 126 14.23 -2.93 11.67
CA ARG A 126 14.57 -1.98 10.62
C ARG A 126 14.13 -0.56 10.95
N THR A 127 14.90 0.38 10.45
CA THR A 127 14.56 1.80 10.43
C THR A 127 14.62 2.31 8.99
N ILE A 128 13.71 3.18 8.61
CA ILE A 128 13.63 3.72 7.26
C ILE A 128 13.87 5.23 7.32
N LEU A 129 14.91 5.68 6.62
CA LEU A 129 15.10 7.10 6.32
C LEU A 129 14.41 7.40 5.00
N ALA A 130 13.39 8.26 5.01
CA ALA A 130 12.58 8.54 3.83
C ALA A 130 12.75 10.00 3.37
N TYR A 131 13.20 10.17 2.13
CA TYR A 131 13.16 11.45 1.43
C TYR A 131 11.91 11.51 0.56
N ARG A 132 11.02 12.45 0.87
CA ARG A 132 9.84 12.75 0.07
C ARG A 132 10.21 13.79 -0.99
N GLY A 133 10.28 13.32 -2.22
CA GLY A 133 10.79 14.09 -3.35
C GLY A 133 9.70 14.51 -4.33
N ALA A 134 9.89 14.14 -5.59
CA ALA A 134 9.06 14.55 -6.70
C ALA A 134 7.60 14.06 -6.61
N SER A 135 7.31 12.94 -5.93
CA SER A 135 5.94 12.45 -5.79
C SER A 135 5.03 13.47 -5.09
N ASP A 136 5.57 14.25 -4.14
CA ASP A 136 4.80 15.29 -3.44
C ASP A 136 4.43 16.48 -4.34
N MET A 137 5.04 16.58 -5.52
CA MET A 137 4.83 17.69 -6.47
C MET A 137 3.81 17.38 -7.56
N LEU A 138 3.20 16.20 -7.56
CA LEU A 138 2.16 15.88 -8.53
C LEU A 138 0.91 16.71 -8.21
N ASP A 139 0.52 17.57 -9.14
CA ASP A 139 -0.66 18.41 -9.03
C ASP A 139 -1.78 17.89 -9.94
N LYS A 140 -3.03 18.21 -9.62
CA LYS A 140 -4.21 17.88 -10.46
C LYS A 140 -4.08 18.36 -11.91
N LYS A 141 -3.33 19.47 -12.14
CA LYS A 141 -3.06 20.00 -13.48
C LYS A 141 -2.18 19.08 -14.31
N ASP A 142 -1.36 18.25 -13.68
CA ASP A 142 -0.50 17.28 -14.32
C ASP A 142 -1.29 16.05 -14.81
N ILE A 143 -2.47 15.79 -14.23
CA ILE A 143 -3.29 14.63 -14.55
C ILE A 143 -3.97 14.83 -15.91
N LYS A 144 -3.75 13.88 -16.82
CA LYS A 144 -4.32 13.91 -18.18
C LYS A 144 -5.78 13.42 -18.18
N TRP A 145 -6.68 14.11 -17.46
CA TRP A 145 -8.07 13.73 -17.21
C TRP A 145 -8.82 13.21 -18.44
N LYS A 146 -8.70 13.91 -19.57
CA LYS A 146 -9.37 13.51 -20.83
C LYS A 146 -8.94 12.11 -21.32
N ARG A 147 -7.73 11.66 -20.98
CA ARG A 147 -7.19 10.37 -21.41
C ARG A 147 -7.55 9.21 -20.50
N ILE A 148 -7.91 9.52 -19.23
CA ILE A 148 -8.21 8.50 -18.22
C ILE A 148 -9.71 8.30 -17.97
N LYS A 149 -10.60 9.08 -18.59
CA LYS A 149 -12.06 9.01 -18.38
C LYS A 149 -12.73 7.71 -18.84
N LYS A 150 -12.03 6.84 -19.57
CA LYS A 150 -12.56 5.55 -20.05
C LYS A 150 -11.91 4.35 -19.36
N VAL A 151 -11.26 4.57 -18.21
CA VAL A 151 -10.68 3.53 -17.38
C VAL A 151 -11.79 2.85 -16.59
N LYS A 152 -11.64 1.57 -16.25
CA LYS A 152 -12.65 0.85 -15.45
C LYS A 152 -12.49 1.11 -13.95
N TRP A 153 -11.24 1.17 -13.47
CA TRP A 153 -10.90 1.35 -12.07
C TRP A 153 -9.81 2.39 -11.84
N PHE A 154 -9.99 3.20 -10.83
CA PHE A 154 -8.93 3.95 -10.19
C PHE A 154 -8.51 3.23 -8.91
N TYR A 155 -7.22 3.08 -8.71
CA TYR A 155 -6.63 2.67 -7.44
C TYR A 155 -5.83 3.84 -6.87
N SER A 156 -6.24 4.37 -5.73
CA SER A 156 -5.48 5.39 -5.00
C SER A 156 -4.67 4.71 -3.90
N ALA A 157 -3.36 4.60 -4.09
CA ALA A 157 -2.42 4.32 -3.03
C ALA A 157 -2.30 5.53 -2.08
N PRO A 158 -1.57 5.45 -0.97
CA PRO A 158 -1.36 6.57 -0.08
C PRO A 158 -0.88 7.82 -0.83
N LEU A 159 -1.67 8.91 -0.75
CA LEU A 159 -1.36 10.18 -1.38
C LEU A 159 -0.68 11.12 -0.38
N THR A 160 0.26 11.93 -0.90
CA THR A 160 1.00 12.95 -0.15
C THR A 160 1.17 14.22 -0.99
N GLY A 161 1.60 15.31 -0.36
CA GLY A 161 1.85 16.57 -1.05
C GLY A 161 0.64 17.12 -1.80
N SER A 162 0.88 17.77 -2.94
CA SER A 162 -0.18 18.43 -3.72
C SER A 162 -1.27 17.48 -4.24
N LEU A 163 -0.95 16.19 -4.40
CA LEU A 163 -1.95 15.21 -4.84
C LEU A 163 -2.96 14.86 -3.74
N LEU A 164 -2.57 14.97 -2.46
CA LEU A 164 -3.47 14.80 -1.34
C LEU A 164 -4.64 15.80 -1.41
N GLU A 165 -4.36 17.07 -1.73
CA GLU A 165 -5.39 18.12 -1.88
C GLU A 165 -6.40 17.79 -2.99
N SER A 166 -5.98 16.98 -3.96
CA SER A 166 -6.81 16.54 -5.09
C SER A 166 -7.59 15.25 -4.84
N PHE A 167 -7.51 14.67 -3.65
CA PHE A 167 -8.11 13.36 -3.35
C PHE A 167 -9.61 13.33 -3.64
N GLY A 168 -10.36 14.28 -3.10
CA GLY A 168 -11.80 14.39 -3.33
C GLY A 168 -12.16 14.61 -4.81
N GLU A 169 -11.32 15.36 -5.55
CA GLU A 169 -11.52 15.58 -6.99
C GLU A 169 -11.28 14.31 -7.80
N ILE A 170 -10.24 13.52 -7.47
CA ILE A 170 -9.94 12.24 -8.14
C ILE A 170 -11.14 11.29 -7.98
N VAL A 171 -11.67 11.16 -6.76
CA VAL A 171 -12.82 10.30 -6.49
C VAL A 171 -14.10 10.81 -7.17
N SER A 172 -14.34 12.12 -7.12
CA SER A 172 -15.51 12.73 -7.76
C SER A 172 -15.45 12.61 -9.28
N PHE A 173 -14.27 12.81 -9.89
CA PHE A 173 -14.07 12.59 -11.32
C PHE A 173 -14.35 11.14 -11.71
N ALA A 174 -13.88 10.18 -10.92
CA ALA A 174 -14.12 8.76 -11.17
C ALA A 174 -15.64 8.47 -11.20
N LYS A 175 -16.38 8.92 -10.20
CA LYS A 175 -17.84 8.70 -10.14
C LYS A 175 -18.59 9.39 -11.29
N ALA A 176 -18.20 10.62 -11.64
CA ALA A 176 -18.81 11.35 -12.77
C ALA A 176 -18.58 10.64 -14.14
N ASN A 177 -17.59 9.75 -14.23
CA ASN A 177 -17.29 8.99 -15.44
C ASN A 177 -17.57 7.48 -15.32
N ASN A 178 -18.33 7.04 -14.31
CA ASN A 178 -18.64 5.63 -14.03
C ASN A 178 -17.39 4.76 -13.84
N ILE A 179 -16.35 5.32 -13.27
CA ILE A 179 -15.10 4.61 -12.92
C ILE A 179 -15.21 4.15 -11.47
N LYS A 180 -14.96 2.89 -11.22
CA LYS A 180 -14.90 2.34 -9.86
C LYS A 180 -13.62 2.78 -9.16
N VAL A 181 -13.67 2.91 -7.82
CA VAL A 181 -12.59 3.45 -7.02
C VAL A 181 -12.22 2.50 -5.89
N ALA A 182 -10.95 2.11 -5.83
CA ALA A 182 -10.35 1.44 -4.69
C ALA A 182 -9.31 2.38 -4.05
N VAL A 183 -9.25 2.42 -2.73
CA VAL A 183 -8.39 3.35 -1.99
C VAL A 183 -7.67 2.62 -0.85
N ASN A 184 -6.36 2.86 -0.74
CA ASN A 184 -5.61 2.67 0.49
C ASN A 184 -5.09 4.06 0.93
N PRO A 185 -5.75 4.73 1.87
CA PRO A 185 -5.43 6.12 2.21
C PRO A 185 -4.19 6.22 3.10
N SER A 186 -3.47 7.34 3.00
CA SER A 186 -2.42 7.71 3.96
C SER A 186 -3.01 8.22 5.28
N LYS A 187 -2.20 8.25 6.35
CA LYS A 187 -2.59 8.91 7.62
C LYS A 187 -3.04 10.36 7.40
N GLN A 188 -2.43 11.09 6.47
CA GLN A 188 -2.83 12.45 6.13
C GLN A 188 -4.22 12.52 5.50
N GLN A 189 -4.56 11.59 4.60
CA GLN A 189 -5.92 11.49 4.05
C GLN A 189 -6.94 11.13 5.13
N LEU A 190 -6.58 10.26 6.07
CA LEU A 190 -7.43 9.90 7.22
C LEU A 190 -7.60 11.02 8.25
N SER A 191 -6.74 12.05 8.21
CA SER A 191 -6.79 13.23 9.08
C SER A 191 -7.61 14.40 8.50
N LEU A 192 -8.19 14.23 7.31
CA LEU A 192 -9.11 15.21 6.74
C LEU A 192 -10.34 15.41 7.64
N PRO A 193 -11.07 16.53 7.53
CA PRO A 193 -12.31 16.74 8.27
C PRO A 193 -13.29 15.58 8.10
N VAL A 194 -13.94 15.17 9.18
CA VAL A 194 -14.80 13.96 9.22
C VAL A 194 -15.87 13.98 8.12
N GLU A 195 -16.49 15.12 7.90
CA GLU A 195 -17.53 15.25 6.88
C GLU A 195 -16.97 15.13 5.44
N GLU A 196 -15.74 15.58 5.24
CA GLU A 196 -15.05 15.42 3.95
C GLU A 196 -14.71 13.94 3.72
N ILE A 197 -14.16 13.25 4.73
CA ILE A 197 -13.89 11.81 4.67
C ILE A 197 -15.17 11.03 4.35
N LYS A 198 -16.26 11.28 5.07
CA LYS A 198 -17.56 10.62 4.81
C LYS A 198 -18.03 10.84 3.37
N ASN A 199 -17.96 12.08 2.88
CA ASN A 199 -18.37 12.40 1.50
C ASN A 199 -17.47 11.72 0.46
N ILE A 200 -16.17 11.59 0.71
CA ILE A 200 -15.25 10.89 -0.20
C ILE A 200 -15.49 9.38 -0.12
N PHE A 201 -15.52 8.82 1.09
CA PHE A 201 -15.60 7.37 1.29
C PHE A 201 -16.95 6.78 0.86
N SER A 202 -18.03 7.54 0.96
CA SER A 202 -19.33 7.09 0.42
C SER A 202 -19.34 6.84 -1.10
N LYS A 203 -18.31 7.29 -1.80
CA LYS A 203 -18.13 7.13 -3.25
C LYS A 203 -17.10 6.04 -3.61
N ILE A 204 -16.49 5.37 -2.62
CA ILE A 204 -15.47 4.35 -2.83
C ILE A 204 -16.12 2.98 -2.96
N ASP A 205 -15.60 2.15 -3.87
CA ASP A 205 -16.07 0.77 -4.06
C ASP A 205 -15.28 -0.23 -3.20
N VAL A 206 -13.98 0.01 -2.92
CA VAL A 206 -13.17 -0.81 -2.02
C VAL A 206 -12.24 0.07 -1.19
N LEU A 207 -12.30 -0.05 0.13
CA LEU A 207 -11.43 0.66 1.08
C LEU A 207 -10.47 -0.33 1.75
N PHE A 208 -9.17 -0.12 1.59
CA PHE A 208 -8.13 -0.90 2.26
C PHE A 208 -7.51 -0.09 3.38
N LEU A 209 -7.46 -0.66 4.58
CA LEU A 209 -6.76 -0.11 5.74
C LEU A 209 -5.94 -1.20 6.42
N ASN A 210 -4.85 -0.82 7.07
CA ASN A 210 -4.23 -1.69 8.07
C ASN A 210 -4.92 -1.49 9.44
N GLN A 211 -4.57 -2.33 10.42
CA GLN A 211 -5.17 -2.29 11.76
C GLN A 211 -4.98 -0.94 12.47
N GLU A 212 -3.82 -0.30 12.32
CA GLU A 212 -3.52 1.00 12.95
C GLU A 212 -4.35 2.12 12.31
N GLU A 213 -4.43 2.14 10.98
CA GLU A 213 -5.23 3.09 10.20
C GLU A 213 -6.73 2.95 10.52
N ALA A 214 -7.19 1.71 10.63
CA ALA A 214 -8.57 1.42 11.02
C ALA A 214 -8.86 1.92 12.44
N SER A 215 -7.96 1.68 13.40
CA SER A 215 -8.09 2.16 14.79
C SER A 215 -8.07 3.69 14.86
N PHE A 216 -7.21 4.33 14.09
CA PHE A 216 -7.13 5.78 13.99
C PHE A 216 -8.44 6.40 13.48
N LEU A 217 -8.99 5.86 12.39
CA LEU A 217 -10.19 6.40 11.77
C LEU A 217 -11.46 6.16 12.60
N THR A 218 -11.59 4.99 13.19
CA THR A 218 -12.79 4.62 13.97
C THR A 218 -12.72 5.07 15.43
N LYS A 219 -11.57 5.58 15.88
CA LYS A 219 -11.28 5.93 17.30
C LYS A 219 -11.56 4.76 18.26
N THR A 220 -11.50 3.54 17.75
CA THR A 220 -11.65 2.32 18.55
C THR A 220 -10.27 1.76 18.87
N GLY A 221 -10.10 1.21 20.06
CA GLY A 221 -8.87 0.52 20.45
C GLY A 221 -8.57 -0.67 19.53
N ALA A 222 -7.33 -1.16 19.56
CA ALA A 222 -6.97 -2.40 18.88
C ALA A 222 -7.86 -3.57 19.37
N PRO A 223 -8.06 -4.62 18.54
CA PRO A 223 -8.76 -5.84 18.97
C PRO A 223 -8.16 -6.38 20.28
N GLY A 224 -9.01 -6.62 21.28
CA GLY A 224 -8.59 -7.03 22.60
C GLY A 224 -8.49 -5.89 23.64
N SER A 225 -8.68 -4.62 23.23
CA SER A 225 -8.81 -3.52 24.19
C SER A 225 -10.08 -3.66 25.03
N PRO A 226 -10.09 -3.24 26.32
CA PRO A 226 -11.28 -3.29 27.14
C PRO A 226 -12.47 -2.59 26.47
N GLY A 227 -13.59 -3.30 26.30
CA GLY A 227 -14.81 -2.79 25.67
C GLY A 227 -14.90 -2.94 24.13
N ALA A 228 -13.87 -3.43 23.44
CA ALA A 228 -13.94 -3.72 22.02
C ALA A 228 -14.77 -4.99 21.75
N ARG A 229 -15.90 -4.86 21.07
CA ARG A 229 -16.65 -6.03 20.57
C ARG A 229 -16.00 -6.54 19.30
N PRO A 230 -15.87 -7.87 19.10
CA PRO A 230 -15.48 -8.43 17.82
C PRO A 230 -16.42 -7.91 16.71
N GLY A 231 -15.86 -7.44 15.60
CA GLY A 231 -16.66 -6.95 14.47
C GLY A 231 -16.89 -5.43 14.44
N THR A 232 -17.04 -4.75 15.60
CA THR A 232 -17.42 -3.33 15.65
C THR A 232 -16.55 -2.40 14.79
N GLN A 233 -15.24 -2.64 14.71
CA GLN A 233 -14.35 -1.79 13.93
C GLN A 233 -14.61 -1.91 12.43
N ILE A 234 -14.77 -3.12 11.91
CA ILE A 234 -15.01 -3.34 10.48
C ILE A 234 -16.43 -2.90 10.08
N GLU A 235 -17.40 -3.06 10.98
CA GLU A 235 -18.78 -2.57 10.78
C GLU A 235 -18.81 -1.04 10.69
N ASN A 236 -18.11 -0.34 11.59
CA ASN A 236 -17.97 1.11 11.55
C ASN A 236 -17.32 1.60 10.26
N LEU A 237 -16.31 0.87 9.76
CA LEU A 237 -15.68 1.19 8.48
C LEU A 237 -16.59 0.90 7.29
N SER A 238 -17.35 -0.20 7.34
CA SER A 238 -18.32 -0.54 6.31
C SER A 238 -19.42 0.53 6.18
N ALA A 239 -19.82 1.13 7.29
CA ALA A 239 -20.78 2.25 7.30
C ALA A 239 -20.25 3.51 6.57
N LEU A 240 -18.92 3.69 6.49
CA LEU A 240 -18.31 4.80 5.72
C LEU A 240 -18.28 4.54 4.21
N VAL A 241 -18.39 3.28 3.78
CA VAL A 241 -18.41 2.86 2.37
C VAL A 241 -19.69 2.07 2.06
N PRO A 242 -20.86 2.68 2.19
CA PRO A 242 -22.17 2.00 2.25
C PRO A 242 -22.53 1.18 1.00
N ASN A 243 -21.88 1.44 -0.13
CA ASN A 243 -22.06 0.72 -1.39
C ASN A 243 -20.76 -0.02 -1.82
N GLY A 244 -19.85 -0.20 -0.90
CA GLY A 244 -18.52 -0.76 -1.16
C GLY A 244 -18.14 -1.86 -0.19
N VAL A 245 -16.87 -2.21 -0.21
CA VAL A 245 -16.25 -3.23 0.63
C VAL A 245 -15.17 -2.59 1.49
N ALA A 246 -15.24 -2.79 2.80
CA ALA A 246 -14.20 -2.40 3.75
C ALA A 246 -13.26 -3.60 4.03
N VAL A 247 -11.97 -3.35 3.99
CA VAL A 247 -10.91 -4.37 4.17
C VAL A 247 -9.93 -3.89 5.23
N ILE A 248 -9.68 -4.69 6.28
CA ILE A 248 -8.66 -4.45 7.30
C ILE A 248 -7.61 -5.55 7.24
N THR A 249 -6.37 -5.20 6.90
CA THR A 249 -5.23 -6.12 7.01
C THR A 249 -4.63 -6.04 8.41
N ARG A 250 -4.29 -7.19 9.01
CA ARG A 250 -3.80 -7.34 10.39
C ARG A 250 -2.47 -8.10 10.46
N GLY A 251 -1.66 -7.99 9.43
CA GLY A 251 -0.35 -8.65 9.36
C GLY A 251 -0.45 -10.18 9.55
N ALA A 252 0.16 -10.69 10.62
CA ALA A 252 0.11 -12.12 10.95
C ALA A 252 -1.29 -12.62 11.33
N ASP A 253 -2.16 -11.74 11.83
CA ASP A 253 -3.54 -12.07 12.19
C ASP A 253 -4.48 -12.11 10.98
N GLY A 254 -3.97 -11.81 9.79
CA GLY A 254 -4.67 -11.98 8.52
C GLY A 254 -5.49 -10.79 8.09
N VAL A 255 -6.74 -11.01 7.71
CA VAL A 255 -7.61 -10.00 7.12
C VAL A 255 -9.04 -10.15 7.62
N VAL A 256 -9.73 -9.02 7.74
CA VAL A 256 -11.19 -8.95 7.92
C VAL A 256 -11.78 -8.06 6.82
N VAL A 257 -12.87 -8.50 6.23
CA VAL A 257 -13.56 -7.82 5.14
C VAL A 257 -15.05 -7.74 5.46
N CYS A 258 -15.69 -6.60 5.17
CA CYS A 258 -17.14 -6.44 5.30
C CYS A 258 -17.73 -5.80 4.04
N ASP A 259 -18.85 -6.34 3.55
CA ASP A 259 -19.60 -5.82 2.40
C ASP A 259 -20.93 -5.16 2.83
N GLY A 260 -21.09 -4.94 4.14
CA GLY A 260 -22.33 -4.41 4.74
C GLY A 260 -23.36 -5.46 5.09
N LYS A 261 -23.21 -6.69 4.60
CA LYS A 261 -24.11 -7.81 4.90
C LYS A 261 -23.39 -8.95 5.60
N TYR A 262 -22.15 -9.22 5.20
CA TYR A 262 -21.33 -10.30 5.76
C TYR A 262 -19.97 -9.80 6.18
N ILE A 263 -19.44 -10.40 7.24
CA ILE A 263 -18.05 -10.25 7.65
C ILE A 263 -17.31 -11.53 7.27
N TYR A 264 -16.22 -11.35 6.55
CA TYR A 264 -15.30 -12.42 6.15
C TYR A 264 -14.00 -12.27 6.91
N SER A 265 -13.41 -13.38 7.35
CA SER A 265 -12.10 -13.37 7.97
C SER A 265 -11.25 -14.56 7.53
N ALA A 266 -9.96 -14.34 7.39
CA ALA A 266 -9.00 -15.38 7.07
C ALA A 266 -7.63 -15.08 7.67
N LYS A 267 -6.89 -16.12 8.04
CA LYS A 267 -5.48 -16.04 8.44
C LYS A 267 -4.59 -16.46 7.27
N PRO A 268 -3.40 -15.87 7.13
CA PRO A 268 -2.45 -16.34 6.13
C PRO A 268 -1.91 -17.73 6.49
N ASP A 269 -1.29 -18.40 5.51
CA ASP A 269 -0.60 -19.67 5.76
C ASP A 269 0.46 -19.49 6.85
N PRO A 270 0.42 -20.26 7.94
CA PRO A 270 1.41 -20.17 9.04
C PRO A 270 2.82 -20.55 8.59
N GLU A 271 2.96 -21.38 7.56
CA GLU A 271 4.25 -21.84 7.01
C GLU A 271 4.89 -20.86 6.03
N ARG A 272 4.24 -19.68 5.78
CA ARG A 272 4.80 -18.67 4.86
C ARG A 272 6.16 -18.18 5.31
N LYS A 273 7.09 -18.10 4.38
CA LYS A 273 8.41 -17.49 4.64
C LYS A 273 8.28 -15.97 4.68
N VAL A 274 8.89 -15.34 5.67
CA VAL A 274 8.96 -13.87 5.78
C VAL A 274 10.43 -13.46 5.73
N VAL A 275 10.81 -12.77 4.66
CA VAL A 275 12.15 -12.21 4.43
C VAL A 275 12.12 -10.68 4.55
N ASP A 276 11.14 -10.04 3.89
CA ASP A 276 10.94 -8.61 3.92
C ASP A 276 9.44 -8.30 3.95
N THR A 277 9.03 -7.34 4.78
CA THR A 277 7.61 -6.94 4.89
C THR A 277 7.27 -5.71 4.03
N THR A 278 8.24 -5.21 3.25
CA THR A 278 8.03 -4.06 2.36
C THR A 278 7.08 -4.42 1.24
N GLY A 279 6.01 -3.63 1.08
CA GLY A 279 5.02 -3.85 0.03
C GLY A 279 3.96 -4.93 0.30
N ALA A 280 3.96 -5.56 1.49
CA ALA A 280 2.98 -6.60 1.83
C ALA A 280 1.52 -6.13 1.71
N GLY A 281 1.22 -4.89 2.14
CA GLY A 281 -0.10 -4.28 1.99
C GLY A 281 -0.46 -4.01 0.53
N ASP A 282 0.49 -3.50 -0.26
CA ASP A 282 0.29 -3.22 -1.69
C ASP A 282 0.07 -4.51 -2.49
N SER A 283 0.85 -5.55 -2.19
CA SER A 283 0.70 -6.87 -2.82
C SER A 283 -0.62 -7.54 -2.41
N PHE A 284 -1.03 -7.43 -1.13
CA PHE A 284 -2.36 -7.87 -0.72
C PHE A 284 -3.45 -7.14 -1.49
N ALA A 285 -3.44 -5.80 -1.49
CA ALA A 285 -4.47 -4.99 -2.11
C ALA A 285 -4.57 -5.22 -3.63
N SER A 286 -3.44 -5.33 -4.33
CA SER A 286 -3.43 -5.62 -5.75
C SER A 286 -3.91 -7.03 -6.08
N GLY A 287 -3.55 -8.03 -5.28
CA GLY A 287 -4.08 -9.40 -5.40
C GLY A 287 -5.58 -9.46 -5.14
N PHE A 288 -6.02 -8.92 -4.01
CA PHE A 288 -7.44 -8.86 -3.62
C PHE A 288 -8.30 -8.21 -4.72
N LEU A 289 -7.94 -6.97 -5.10
CA LEU A 289 -8.72 -6.23 -6.09
C LEU A 289 -8.70 -6.91 -7.47
N SER A 290 -7.60 -7.57 -7.83
CA SER A 290 -7.51 -8.32 -9.09
C SER A 290 -8.54 -9.43 -9.17
N ASP A 291 -8.66 -10.23 -8.11
CA ASP A 291 -9.63 -11.33 -8.13
C ASP A 291 -11.06 -10.87 -7.86
N PHE A 292 -11.24 -9.83 -7.03
CA PHE A 292 -12.52 -9.16 -6.85
C PHE A 292 -13.11 -8.66 -8.18
N ILE A 293 -12.27 -8.04 -9.04
CA ILE A 293 -12.70 -7.59 -10.37
C ILE A 293 -12.99 -8.78 -11.29
N ARG A 294 -12.13 -9.79 -11.30
CA ARG A 294 -12.22 -10.95 -12.19
C ARG A 294 -13.41 -11.84 -11.87
N SER A 295 -13.70 -12.00 -10.59
CA SER A 295 -14.80 -12.83 -10.07
C SER A 295 -16.13 -12.07 -9.91
N ASN A 296 -16.18 -10.80 -10.37
CA ASN A 296 -17.36 -9.95 -10.28
C ASN A 296 -17.86 -9.74 -8.84
N GLY A 297 -16.93 -9.54 -7.89
CA GLY A 297 -17.24 -9.20 -6.51
C GLY A 297 -17.18 -10.35 -5.50
N ASP A 298 -16.67 -11.53 -5.86
CA ASP A 298 -16.51 -12.66 -4.94
C ASP A 298 -15.39 -12.37 -3.92
N ILE A 299 -15.78 -12.05 -2.69
CA ILE A 299 -14.87 -11.65 -1.61
C ILE A 299 -14.00 -12.84 -1.15
N GLU A 300 -14.54 -14.05 -1.13
CA GLU A 300 -13.77 -15.22 -0.70
C GLU A 300 -12.60 -15.47 -1.65
N LYS A 301 -12.82 -15.41 -2.96
CA LYS A 301 -11.75 -15.52 -3.97
C LYS A 301 -10.76 -14.36 -3.85
N ALA A 302 -11.26 -13.14 -3.67
CA ALA A 302 -10.43 -11.96 -3.51
C ALA A 302 -9.48 -12.09 -2.29
N ILE A 303 -9.96 -12.58 -1.16
CA ILE A 303 -9.15 -12.86 0.04
C ILE A 303 -8.07 -13.88 -0.27
N GLN A 304 -8.41 -14.96 -0.98
CA GLN A 304 -7.45 -16.02 -1.33
C GLN A 304 -6.26 -15.46 -2.09
N LEU A 305 -6.51 -14.72 -3.18
CA LEU A 305 -5.43 -14.15 -3.99
C LEU A 305 -4.70 -13.03 -3.25
N GLY A 306 -5.40 -12.21 -2.47
CA GLY A 306 -4.78 -11.16 -1.65
C GLY A 306 -3.75 -11.72 -0.67
N LEU A 307 -4.12 -12.74 0.11
CA LEU A 307 -3.22 -13.39 1.08
C LEU A 307 -2.08 -14.14 0.38
N ALA A 308 -2.36 -14.85 -0.70
CA ALA A 308 -1.34 -15.58 -1.46
C ALA A 308 -0.30 -14.64 -2.08
N ASN A 309 -0.74 -13.54 -2.72
CA ASN A 309 0.15 -12.56 -3.34
C ASN A 309 1.02 -11.84 -2.30
N SER A 310 0.44 -11.50 -1.14
CA SER A 310 1.20 -10.95 -0.02
C SER A 310 2.23 -11.94 0.52
N ALA A 311 1.86 -13.21 0.73
CA ALA A 311 2.77 -14.24 1.21
C ALA A 311 3.94 -14.48 0.24
N ALA A 312 3.67 -14.48 -1.06
CA ALA A 312 4.68 -14.63 -2.09
C ALA A 312 5.65 -13.44 -2.13
N ASN A 313 5.16 -12.20 -2.00
CA ASN A 313 5.99 -11.00 -1.90
C ASN A 313 6.86 -11.02 -0.63
N LEU A 314 6.29 -11.35 0.54
CA LEU A 314 7.01 -11.45 1.82
C LEU A 314 8.21 -12.40 1.79
N SER A 315 8.24 -13.37 0.87
CA SER A 315 9.33 -14.34 0.73
C SER A 315 10.58 -13.80 0.04
N GLN A 316 10.55 -12.56 -0.46
CA GLN A 316 11.63 -11.93 -1.22
C GLN A 316 11.88 -10.50 -0.73
N VAL A 317 13.07 -9.95 -0.99
CA VAL A 317 13.40 -8.55 -0.69
C VAL A 317 12.76 -7.64 -1.74
N GLY A 318 12.11 -6.55 -1.27
CA GLY A 318 11.54 -5.51 -2.12
C GLY A 318 10.07 -5.71 -2.48
N ALA A 319 9.37 -4.60 -2.68
CA ALA A 319 7.91 -4.53 -2.75
C ALA A 319 7.28 -5.10 -4.04
N LYS A 320 8.08 -5.36 -5.09
CA LYS A 320 7.59 -5.86 -6.38
C LYS A 320 8.08 -7.27 -6.71
N ASN A 321 8.97 -7.82 -5.88
CA ASN A 321 9.48 -9.17 -6.05
C ASN A 321 8.51 -10.20 -5.47
N GLY A 322 8.49 -11.40 -6.03
CA GLY A 322 7.62 -12.48 -5.59
C GLY A 322 6.14 -12.33 -5.95
N LEU A 323 5.72 -11.22 -6.57
CA LEU A 323 4.32 -11.02 -6.98
C LEU A 323 3.85 -12.14 -7.91
N LEU A 324 2.68 -12.70 -7.61
CA LEU A 324 2.08 -13.77 -8.39
C LEU A 324 1.61 -13.29 -9.77
N ASP A 325 1.84 -14.11 -10.78
CA ASP A 325 1.25 -13.92 -12.10
C ASP A 325 -0.20 -14.42 -12.12
N LYS A 326 -0.98 -14.01 -13.13
CA LYS A 326 -2.41 -14.35 -13.29
C LYS A 326 -2.71 -15.85 -13.17
N ASN A 327 -1.81 -16.70 -13.62
CA ASN A 327 -1.99 -18.17 -13.67
C ASN A 327 -1.19 -18.91 -12.59
N SER A 328 -0.62 -18.19 -11.62
CA SER A 328 0.12 -18.83 -10.52
C SER A 328 -0.81 -19.66 -9.67
N GLU A 329 -0.39 -20.89 -9.38
CA GLU A 329 -1.03 -21.71 -8.36
C GLU A 329 -0.59 -21.27 -6.97
N PHE A 330 -1.49 -21.35 -6.00
CA PHE A 330 -1.20 -21.03 -4.60
C PHE A 330 -2.06 -21.86 -3.64
N LYS A 331 -1.54 -22.03 -2.44
CA LYS A 331 -2.25 -22.72 -1.35
C LYS A 331 -3.42 -21.87 -0.87
N ARG A 332 -4.60 -22.47 -0.81
CA ARG A 332 -5.79 -21.81 -0.28
C ARG A 332 -5.83 -21.87 1.23
N VAL A 333 -6.42 -20.86 1.84
CA VAL A 333 -6.63 -20.75 3.29
C VAL A 333 -8.12 -20.84 3.61
N GLN A 334 -8.44 -21.17 4.86
CA GLN A 334 -9.83 -21.17 5.31
C GLN A 334 -10.34 -19.74 5.42
N VAL A 335 -11.50 -19.44 4.84
CA VAL A 335 -12.25 -18.20 5.00
C VAL A 335 -13.48 -18.49 5.84
N THR A 336 -13.65 -17.75 6.92
CA THR A 336 -14.87 -17.77 7.75
C THR A 336 -15.78 -16.64 7.33
N LYS A 337 -17.06 -16.90 7.21
CA LYS A 337 -18.11 -15.94 6.84
C LYS A 337 -19.21 -15.94 7.89
N ILE A 338 -19.57 -14.77 8.39
CA ILE A 338 -20.67 -14.55 9.34
C ILE A 338 -21.57 -13.42 8.84
N GLU A 339 -22.84 -13.42 9.20
CA GLU A 339 -23.77 -12.32 8.93
C GLU A 339 -23.52 -11.19 9.94
N THR A 340 -23.64 -9.91 9.48
CA THR A 340 -23.42 -8.70 10.31
C THR A 340 -24.53 -8.48 11.32
#